data_f184c7430c5e5ea751a9e96ff64de450
#
_entry.id   f184c7430c5e5ea751a9e96ff64de450
#
_cell.length_a   1.000
_cell.length_b   1.000
_cell.length_c   1.000
_cell.angle_alpha   90.00
_cell.angle_beta   90.00
_cell.angle_gamma   90.00
#
_symmetry.space_group_name_H-M   'P 1'
#
loop_
_entity.id
_entity.type
_entity.pdbx_description
1 polymer ?
#
loop_
_entity_poly.entity_id
_entity_poly.type
_entity_poly.pdbx_seq_one_letter_code
_entity_poly.pdbx_strand_id
1 'polypeptide(L)'
;MTKVRSLFPILTGHPELVYLDSANTTLKSDLLLKALAKYYHHHLTNVGRSGTDWSTWVTRQYQLAHQDAGELIGAKSDNIVFTYSSTYAINMVRHSIQHTLHPGDIILLTLHEHNSNLLPWLALAKQTGARVKYMEELPLSDLSRVKLFSYSLASNLTGEVYDYHNLTTQIRKQGGLILVDATQAVPHLDVSVDRLNCDFLVYSAHKVYGMTGLGVLYIADDQLQSLIPMVYGSQTFSYINRSDYELLSSVERFEPGTPNIEGALGLRVGLQLLKAFRRQEEALGEYFLDQLRQHQLDQFLIGSTDPTTRHVPIFSLAHPTVHPHDIAMLLESQQIIVRAGKSCADIPAQHLGEARGVI
;
A
#
# COMPACT_ATOMS: atom_id res chain seq x y z
N MET A 1 -11.08 23.11 11.71
CA MET A 1 -9.76 22.50 12.06
C MET A 1 -9.67 21.99 13.50
N THR A 2 -10.06 22.74 14.52
CA THR A 2 -9.99 22.32 15.94
C THR A 2 -10.67 20.98 16.23
N LYS A 3 -11.81 20.70 15.59
CA LYS A 3 -12.57 19.47 15.83
C LYS A 3 -11.91 18.19 15.28
N VAL A 4 -11.14 18.28 14.19
CA VAL A 4 -10.40 17.13 13.62
C VAL A 4 -9.17 16.81 14.45
N ARG A 5 -8.38 17.82 14.85
CA ARG A 5 -7.19 17.63 15.69
C ARG A 5 -7.50 16.91 17.00
N SER A 6 -8.66 17.20 17.62
CA SER A 6 -9.06 16.57 18.90
C SER A 6 -9.34 15.07 18.79
N LEU A 7 -9.46 14.50 17.58
CA LEU A 7 -9.59 13.05 17.37
C LEU A 7 -8.25 12.30 17.54
N PHE A 8 -7.14 13.02 17.55
CA PHE A 8 -5.80 12.43 17.60
C PHE A 8 -5.11 12.78 18.91
N PRO A 9 -4.97 11.85 19.87
CA PRO A 9 -4.42 12.10 21.20
C PRO A 9 -3.04 12.75 21.17
N ILE A 10 -2.18 12.37 20.24
CA ILE A 10 -0.85 12.96 20.10
C ILE A 10 -0.91 14.46 19.81
N LEU A 11 -1.89 14.92 19.02
CA LEU A 11 -2.05 16.33 18.69
C LEU A 11 -2.72 17.12 19.83
N THR A 12 -3.49 16.47 20.69
CA THR A 12 -4.04 17.09 21.92
C THR A 12 -2.99 17.19 23.00
N GLY A 13 -2.10 16.20 23.10
CA GLY A 13 -0.97 16.20 24.04
C GLY A 13 0.17 17.16 23.62
N HIS A 14 0.23 17.51 22.33
CA HIS A 14 1.24 18.41 21.76
C HIS A 14 0.55 19.44 20.86
N PRO A 15 -0.04 20.52 21.43
CA PRO A 15 -0.85 21.47 20.68
C PRO A 15 -0.12 22.19 19.55
N GLU A 16 1.18 22.42 19.68
CA GLU A 16 2.03 23.10 18.68
C GLU A 16 2.53 22.15 17.58
N LEU A 17 2.33 20.84 17.73
CA LEU A 17 2.85 19.86 16.77
C LEU A 17 2.16 20.00 15.41
N VAL A 18 2.95 20.17 14.36
CA VAL A 18 2.53 20.06 12.95
C VAL A 18 3.10 18.76 12.40
N TYR A 19 2.23 17.77 12.13
CA TYR A 19 2.63 16.47 11.63
C TYR A 19 2.40 16.37 10.13
N LEU A 20 3.46 16.34 9.33
CA LEU A 20 3.44 16.26 7.86
C LEU A 20 4.07 14.97 7.31
N ASP A 21 4.26 13.94 8.14
CA ASP A 21 4.84 12.64 7.73
C ASP A 21 3.77 11.54 7.53
N SER A 22 2.54 11.92 7.15
CA SER A 22 1.43 10.97 6.95
C SER A 22 1.65 10.00 5.77
N ALA A 23 2.43 10.39 4.77
CA ALA A 23 2.83 9.53 3.66
C ALA A 23 3.67 8.31 4.13
N ASN A 24 4.35 8.42 5.27
CA ASN A 24 5.02 7.31 5.94
C ASN A 24 4.06 6.53 6.83
N THR A 25 3.37 7.19 7.76
CA THR A 25 2.34 6.58 8.61
C THR A 25 1.36 7.62 9.12
N THR A 26 0.06 7.35 9.05
CA THR A 26 -0.95 8.26 9.58
C THR A 26 -1.02 8.19 11.11
N LEU A 27 -1.45 9.28 11.74
CA LEU A 27 -1.70 9.33 13.18
C LEU A 27 -2.83 8.37 13.58
N LYS A 28 -2.79 7.90 14.83
CA LYS A 28 -3.79 6.98 15.38
C LYS A 28 -4.82 7.76 16.19
N SER A 29 -6.09 7.54 15.85
CA SER A 29 -7.20 8.25 16.48
C SER A 29 -7.59 7.64 17.82
N ASP A 30 -8.23 8.45 18.68
CA ASP A 30 -8.85 7.99 19.92
C ASP A 30 -9.96 6.94 19.65
N LEU A 31 -10.65 7.03 18.50
CA LEU A 31 -11.63 6.02 18.08
C LEU A 31 -11.00 4.64 17.88
N LEU A 32 -9.81 4.60 17.27
CA LEU A 32 -9.05 3.36 17.10
C LEU A 32 -8.63 2.79 18.46
N LEU A 33 -8.08 3.62 19.34
CA LEU A 33 -7.66 3.19 20.67
C LEU A 33 -8.85 2.64 21.48
N LYS A 34 -10.02 3.28 21.42
CA LYS A 34 -11.26 2.80 22.06
C LYS A 34 -11.76 1.48 21.46
N ALA A 35 -11.64 1.28 20.14
CA ALA A 35 -12.03 0.02 19.51
C ALA A 35 -11.15 -1.15 20.00
N LEU A 36 -9.83 -0.94 20.11
CA LEU A 36 -8.91 -1.92 20.67
C LEU A 36 -9.18 -2.18 22.15
N ALA A 37 -9.38 -1.14 22.95
CA ALA A 37 -9.73 -1.27 24.36
C ALA A 37 -11.03 -2.08 24.55
N LYS A 38 -12.07 -1.83 23.72
CA LYS A 38 -13.31 -2.62 23.72
C LYS A 38 -13.06 -4.10 23.46
N TYR A 39 -12.21 -4.42 22.47
CA TYR A 39 -11.84 -5.80 22.19
C TYR A 39 -11.18 -6.47 23.38
N TYR A 40 -10.14 -5.86 23.95
CA TYR A 40 -9.39 -6.43 25.07
C TYR A 40 -10.20 -6.53 26.37
N HIS A 41 -11.08 -5.57 26.64
CA HIS A 41 -11.86 -5.57 27.87
C HIS A 41 -13.11 -6.46 27.81
N HIS A 42 -13.69 -6.70 26.62
CA HIS A 42 -15.03 -7.29 26.54
C HIS A 42 -15.16 -8.46 25.58
N HIS A 43 -14.20 -8.68 24.65
CA HIS A 43 -14.35 -9.68 23.61
C HIS A 43 -13.05 -10.44 23.27
N LEU A 44 -12.10 -10.50 24.21
CA LEU A 44 -10.79 -11.12 23.95
C LEU A 44 -10.93 -12.62 23.69
N THR A 45 -10.90 -13.00 22.41
CA THR A 45 -10.92 -14.39 21.93
C THR A 45 -10.43 -14.44 20.47
N ASN A 46 -10.32 -15.64 19.91
CA ASN A 46 -9.92 -15.84 18.52
C ASN A 46 -11.14 -15.94 17.58
N VAL A 47 -10.90 -15.79 16.29
CA VAL A 47 -11.90 -15.96 15.22
C VAL A 47 -12.24 -17.44 15.01
N GLY A 48 -13.52 -17.73 14.67
CA GLY A 48 -13.97 -18.98 14.05
C GLY A 48 -13.93 -20.26 14.88
N ARG A 49 -13.55 -20.25 16.18
CA ARG A 49 -13.25 -21.49 16.91
C ARG A 49 -14.16 -21.85 18.08
N SER A 50 -15.08 -20.98 18.47
CA SER A 50 -16.02 -21.31 19.55
C SER A 50 -17.41 -20.77 19.23
N GLY A 51 -18.47 -21.50 19.66
CA GLY A 51 -19.85 -21.06 19.53
C GLY A 51 -20.27 -20.04 20.58
N THR A 52 -19.33 -19.32 21.19
CA THR A 52 -19.62 -18.29 22.21
C THR A 52 -19.95 -16.95 21.55
N ASP A 53 -20.73 -16.10 22.23
CA ASP A 53 -21.06 -14.76 21.76
C ASP A 53 -19.81 -13.92 21.49
N TRP A 54 -18.75 -14.08 22.29
CA TRP A 54 -17.48 -13.39 22.12
C TRP A 54 -16.79 -13.77 20.80
N SER A 55 -16.69 -15.07 20.52
CA SER A 55 -16.10 -15.56 19.27
C SER A 55 -16.93 -15.15 18.06
N THR A 56 -18.25 -15.18 18.17
CA THR A 56 -19.17 -14.74 17.13
C THR A 56 -18.97 -13.26 16.82
N TRP A 57 -18.85 -12.42 17.86
CA TRP A 57 -18.57 -11.00 17.70
C TRP A 57 -17.23 -10.75 16.99
N VAL A 58 -16.14 -11.38 17.47
CA VAL A 58 -14.78 -11.21 16.87
C VAL A 58 -14.76 -11.68 15.42
N THR A 59 -15.33 -12.85 15.14
CA THR A 59 -15.42 -13.39 13.78
C THR A 59 -16.16 -12.43 12.86
N ARG A 60 -17.28 -11.89 13.33
CA ARG A 60 -18.05 -10.90 12.56
C ARG A 60 -17.26 -9.62 12.30
N GLN A 61 -16.50 -9.12 13.30
CA GLN A 61 -15.64 -7.93 13.07
C GLN A 61 -14.56 -8.20 12.05
N TYR A 62 -13.94 -9.37 12.06
CA TYR A 62 -12.91 -9.77 11.12
C TYR A 62 -13.45 -9.88 9.68
N GLN A 63 -14.61 -10.51 9.50
CA GLN A 63 -15.31 -10.57 8.21
C GLN A 63 -15.71 -9.20 7.68
N LEU A 64 -16.21 -8.31 8.55
CA LEU A 64 -16.52 -6.94 8.19
C LEU A 64 -15.27 -6.15 7.78
N ALA A 65 -14.10 -6.47 8.34
CA ALA A 65 -12.85 -5.82 7.92
C ALA A 65 -12.46 -6.21 6.49
N HIS A 66 -12.66 -7.48 6.09
CA HIS A 66 -12.48 -7.91 4.69
C HIS A 66 -13.47 -7.21 3.75
N GLN A 67 -14.73 -7.12 4.17
CA GLN A 67 -15.75 -6.41 3.42
C GLN A 67 -15.39 -4.94 3.23
N ASP A 68 -15.07 -4.21 4.32
CA ASP A 68 -14.70 -2.79 4.30
C ASP A 68 -13.46 -2.56 3.41
N ALA A 69 -12.47 -3.47 3.48
CA ALA A 69 -11.26 -3.42 2.66
C ALA A 69 -11.55 -3.64 1.17
N GLY A 70 -12.43 -4.59 0.85
CA GLY A 70 -12.87 -4.84 -0.52
C GLY A 70 -13.67 -3.68 -1.09
N GLU A 71 -14.66 -3.19 -0.35
CA GLU A 71 -15.49 -2.04 -0.76
C GLU A 71 -14.66 -0.80 -1.09
N LEU A 72 -13.55 -0.57 -0.37
CA LEU A 72 -12.67 0.59 -0.60
C LEU A 72 -12.06 0.60 -2.01
N ILE A 73 -11.82 -0.56 -2.59
CA ILE A 73 -11.17 -0.73 -3.90
C ILE A 73 -12.09 -1.35 -4.96
N GLY A 74 -13.40 -1.43 -4.68
CA GLY A 74 -14.38 -2.00 -5.59
C GLY A 74 -14.27 -3.52 -5.78
N ALA A 75 -13.75 -4.26 -4.76
CA ALA A 75 -13.60 -5.70 -4.76
C ALA A 75 -14.59 -6.40 -3.81
N LYS A 76 -14.78 -7.71 -4.00
CA LYS A 76 -15.52 -8.56 -3.05
C LYS A 76 -14.63 -8.88 -1.83
N SER A 77 -15.24 -9.19 -0.69
CA SER A 77 -14.54 -9.68 0.50
C SER A 77 -13.70 -10.94 0.22
N ASP A 78 -14.23 -11.82 -0.63
CA ASP A 78 -13.65 -13.12 -0.99
C ASP A 78 -12.41 -13.00 -1.91
N ASN A 79 -12.03 -11.79 -2.29
CA ASN A 79 -10.81 -11.47 -3.02
C ASN A 79 -9.74 -10.81 -2.14
N ILE A 80 -10.02 -10.61 -0.85
CA ILE A 80 -9.16 -9.89 0.08
C ILE A 80 -8.41 -10.85 0.98
N VAL A 81 -7.10 -10.66 1.09
CA VAL A 81 -6.20 -11.37 2.00
C VAL A 81 -5.52 -10.35 2.92
N PHE A 82 -5.56 -10.60 4.22
CA PHE A 82 -4.79 -9.80 5.17
C PHE A 82 -3.37 -10.35 5.31
N THR A 83 -2.41 -9.44 5.25
CA THR A 83 -0.98 -9.71 5.35
C THR A 83 -0.35 -8.80 6.41
N TYR A 84 0.96 -8.94 6.67
CA TYR A 84 1.65 -8.05 7.61
C TYR A 84 1.88 -6.63 7.07
N SER A 85 1.95 -6.46 5.74
CA SER A 85 2.17 -5.17 5.07
C SER A 85 2.01 -5.34 3.56
N SER A 86 1.94 -4.23 2.79
CA SER A 86 2.04 -4.28 1.32
C SER A 86 3.35 -4.94 0.86
N THR A 87 4.47 -4.71 1.55
CA THR A 87 5.74 -5.40 1.27
C THR A 87 5.61 -6.92 1.37
N TYR A 88 4.95 -7.42 2.42
CA TYR A 88 4.72 -8.85 2.59
C TYR A 88 3.77 -9.39 1.51
N ALA A 89 2.72 -8.64 1.18
CA ALA A 89 1.77 -8.98 0.13
C ALA A 89 2.46 -9.15 -1.25
N ILE A 90 3.33 -8.22 -1.63
CA ILE A 90 4.14 -8.32 -2.86
C ILE A 90 5.02 -9.56 -2.84
N ASN A 91 5.66 -9.88 -1.71
CA ASN A 91 6.46 -11.09 -1.58
C ASN A 91 5.63 -12.38 -1.62
N MET A 92 4.38 -12.37 -1.15
CA MET A 92 3.45 -13.50 -1.34
C MET A 92 3.15 -13.73 -2.82
N VAL A 93 2.83 -12.67 -3.57
CA VAL A 93 2.62 -12.78 -5.03
C VAL A 93 3.89 -13.27 -5.70
N ARG A 94 5.06 -12.69 -5.38
CA ARG A 94 6.35 -13.14 -5.89
C ARG A 94 6.58 -14.63 -5.67
N HIS A 95 6.35 -15.11 -4.44
CA HIS A 95 6.49 -16.54 -4.11
C HIS A 95 5.55 -17.40 -4.95
N SER A 96 4.29 -16.96 -5.04
CA SER A 96 3.25 -17.72 -5.73
C SER A 96 3.50 -17.88 -7.23
N ILE A 97 4.09 -16.86 -7.89
CA ILE A 97 4.33 -16.90 -9.34
C ILE A 97 5.73 -17.38 -9.74
N GLN A 98 6.65 -17.62 -8.78
CA GLN A 98 8.05 -17.92 -9.09
C GLN A 98 8.24 -19.15 -10.02
N HIS A 99 7.34 -20.12 -9.93
CA HIS A 99 7.39 -21.35 -10.73
C HIS A 99 6.92 -21.15 -12.18
N THR A 100 6.29 -20.02 -12.49
CA THR A 100 5.80 -19.71 -13.85
C THR A 100 6.79 -18.89 -14.68
N LEU A 101 7.86 -18.39 -14.06
CA LEU A 101 8.87 -17.59 -14.75
C LEU A 101 10.06 -18.44 -15.20
N HIS A 102 10.53 -18.17 -16.43
CA HIS A 102 11.62 -18.87 -17.07
C HIS A 102 12.69 -17.90 -17.60
N PRO A 103 13.90 -18.41 -17.93
CA PRO A 103 14.94 -17.59 -18.56
C PRO A 103 14.44 -16.89 -19.82
N GLY A 104 14.62 -15.58 -19.86
CA GLY A 104 14.18 -14.74 -20.96
C GLY A 104 12.81 -14.11 -20.82
N ASP A 105 11.99 -14.51 -19.83
CA ASP A 105 10.78 -13.78 -19.46
C ASP A 105 11.13 -12.39 -18.91
N ILE A 106 10.17 -11.46 -19.02
CA ILE A 106 10.36 -10.08 -18.58
C ILE A 106 9.43 -9.80 -17.39
N ILE A 107 10.01 -9.25 -16.32
CA ILE A 107 9.33 -8.55 -15.25
C ILE A 107 9.45 -7.07 -15.57
N LEU A 108 8.34 -6.43 -15.91
CA LEU A 108 8.29 -5.02 -16.27
C LEU A 108 8.01 -4.18 -15.03
N LEU A 109 8.80 -3.13 -14.84
CA LEU A 109 8.64 -2.15 -13.76
C LEU A 109 8.62 -0.73 -14.33
N THR A 110 8.36 0.25 -13.47
CA THR A 110 8.56 1.67 -13.77
C THR A 110 9.76 2.23 -12.99
N LEU A 111 10.27 3.39 -13.40
CA LEU A 111 11.33 4.09 -12.64
C LEU A 111 10.81 4.77 -11.36
N HIS A 112 9.53 4.60 -11.03
CA HIS A 112 8.85 5.28 -9.91
C HIS A 112 8.53 4.35 -8.73
N GLU A 113 9.14 3.14 -8.69
CA GLU A 113 8.79 2.12 -7.74
C GLU A 113 9.37 2.37 -6.33
N HIS A 114 8.54 2.18 -5.33
CA HIS A 114 9.01 1.99 -3.97
C HIS A 114 9.90 0.75 -3.88
N ASN A 115 10.93 0.74 -3.02
CA ASN A 115 11.86 -0.40 -2.88
C ASN A 115 11.16 -1.73 -2.58
N SER A 116 9.99 -1.70 -1.92
CA SER A 116 9.17 -2.90 -1.67
C SER A 116 8.57 -3.50 -2.95
N ASN A 117 8.38 -2.68 -4.00
CA ASN A 117 7.91 -3.11 -5.32
C ASN A 117 9.04 -3.22 -6.34
N LEU A 118 10.28 -3.17 -5.91
CA LEU A 118 11.48 -3.34 -6.73
C LEU A 118 12.28 -4.58 -6.32
N LEU A 119 12.70 -4.65 -5.05
CA LEU A 119 13.62 -5.69 -4.56
C LEU A 119 13.10 -7.12 -4.73
N PRO A 120 11.80 -7.43 -4.47
CA PRO A 120 11.27 -8.77 -4.69
C PRO A 120 11.43 -9.24 -6.13
N TRP A 121 11.23 -8.34 -7.10
CA TRP A 121 11.30 -8.65 -8.53
C TRP A 121 12.74 -8.81 -9.00
N LEU A 122 13.67 -7.99 -8.54
CA LEU A 122 15.10 -8.18 -8.79
C LEU A 122 15.59 -9.52 -8.22
N ALA A 123 15.15 -9.90 -7.03
CA ALA A 123 15.48 -11.19 -6.42
C ALA A 123 14.88 -12.36 -7.22
N LEU A 124 13.63 -12.23 -7.68
CA LEU A 124 12.96 -13.26 -8.49
C LEU A 124 13.65 -13.45 -9.84
N ALA A 125 14.01 -12.36 -10.51
CA ALA A 125 14.74 -12.41 -11.77
C ALA A 125 16.09 -13.15 -11.65
N LYS A 126 16.84 -12.87 -10.57
CA LYS A 126 18.10 -13.59 -10.28
C LYS A 126 17.88 -15.10 -10.04
N GLN A 127 16.77 -15.50 -9.46
CA GLN A 127 16.46 -16.91 -9.15
C GLN A 127 15.99 -17.69 -10.39
N THR A 128 15.22 -17.06 -11.27
CA THR A 128 14.54 -17.72 -12.39
C THR A 128 15.28 -17.56 -13.73
N GLY A 129 16.24 -16.63 -13.82
CA GLY A 129 16.86 -16.23 -15.08
C GLY A 129 15.98 -15.30 -15.92
N ALA A 130 14.82 -14.85 -15.41
CA ALA A 130 14.03 -13.78 -16.00
C ALA A 130 14.81 -12.45 -15.94
N ARG A 131 14.31 -11.43 -16.64
CA ARG A 131 14.93 -10.11 -16.69
C ARG A 131 13.98 -9.06 -16.15
N VAL A 132 14.48 -8.18 -15.27
CA VAL A 132 13.79 -6.94 -14.98
C VAL A 132 14.09 -5.94 -16.10
N LYS A 133 13.05 -5.30 -16.61
CA LYS A 133 13.10 -4.20 -17.55
C LYS A 133 12.28 -3.04 -17.02
N TYR A 134 12.70 -1.83 -17.32
CA TYR A 134 11.91 -0.63 -17.05
C TYR A 134 11.10 -0.26 -18.29
N MET A 135 9.95 0.36 -18.07
CA MET A 135 9.00 0.68 -19.14
C MET A 135 9.64 1.51 -20.26
N GLU A 136 10.52 2.43 -19.89
CA GLU A 136 11.27 3.30 -20.83
C GLU A 136 12.25 2.54 -21.71
N GLU A 137 12.63 1.32 -21.32
CA GLU A 137 13.59 0.47 -22.02
C GLU A 137 12.93 -0.59 -22.90
N LEU A 138 11.60 -0.75 -22.81
CA LEU A 138 10.91 -1.86 -23.46
C LEU A 138 10.17 -1.39 -24.72
N PRO A 139 10.56 -1.85 -25.92
CA PRO A 139 9.76 -1.64 -27.11
C PRO A 139 8.38 -2.32 -26.98
N LEU A 140 7.32 -1.68 -27.49
CA LEU A 140 5.95 -2.26 -27.48
C LEU A 140 5.87 -3.61 -28.21
N SER A 141 6.79 -3.91 -29.13
CA SER A 141 6.91 -5.21 -29.80
C SER A 141 7.24 -6.36 -28.86
N ASP A 142 7.83 -6.09 -27.70
CA ASP A 142 8.35 -7.12 -26.78
C ASP A 142 7.37 -7.46 -25.64
N LEU A 143 6.15 -6.90 -25.65
CA LEU A 143 5.13 -7.14 -24.63
C LEU A 143 4.74 -8.62 -24.48
N SER A 144 4.85 -9.43 -25.50
CA SER A 144 4.55 -10.87 -25.44
C SER A 144 5.44 -11.67 -24.49
N ARG A 145 6.59 -11.12 -24.10
CA ARG A 145 7.52 -11.70 -23.12
C ARG A 145 7.30 -11.22 -21.71
N VAL A 146 6.45 -10.21 -21.51
CA VAL A 146 6.13 -9.67 -20.18
C VAL A 146 5.22 -10.64 -19.45
N LYS A 147 5.74 -11.26 -18.39
CA LYS A 147 4.99 -12.18 -17.51
C LYS A 147 4.38 -11.48 -16.32
N LEU A 148 4.98 -10.38 -15.90
CA LEU A 148 4.46 -9.52 -14.85
C LEU A 148 4.76 -8.06 -15.18
N PHE A 149 3.78 -7.20 -15.06
CA PHE A 149 3.96 -5.76 -14.92
C PHE A 149 3.55 -5.35 -13.53
N SER A 150 4.50 -4.84 -12.75
CA SER A 150 4.27 -4.36 -11.39
C SER A 150 4.57 -2.88 -11.32
N TYR A 151 3.60 -2.06 -10.84
CA TYR A 151 3.78 -0.61 -10.80
C TYR A 151 3.09 0.03 -9.60
N SER A 152 3.64 1.15 -9.15
CA SER A 152 3.03 2.03 -8.15
C SER A 152 2.00 2.94 -8.82
N LEU A 153 0.75 2.95 -8.30
CA LEU A 153 -0.33 3.80 -8.84
C LEU A 153 -0.12 5.28 -8.53
N ALA A 154 0.55 5.57 -7.41
CA ALA A 154 0.97 6.93 -7.05
C ALA A 154 2.36 6.88 -6.41
N SER A 155 3.23 7.83 -6.78
CA SER A 155 4.58 7.94 -6.24
C SER A 155 4.56 8.34 -4.77
N ASN A 156 5.30 7.61 -3.95
CA ASN A 156 5.54 7.98 -2.56
C ASN A 156 6.58 9.09 -2.39
N LEU A 157 7.23 9.50 -3.48
CA LEU A 157 8.23 10.56 -3.52
C LEU A 157 7.65 11.85 -4.07
N THR A 158 7.02 11.82 -5.24
CA THR A 158 6.54 13.02 -5.94
C THR A 158 5.03 13.25 -5.82
N GLY A 159 4.27 12.26 -5.37
CA GLY A 159 2.81 12.31 -5.36
C GLY A 159 2.16 12.12 -6.74
N GLU A 160 2.93 12.00 -7.82
CA GLU A 160 2.41 11.79 -9.17
C GLU A 160 1.58 10.53 -9.28
N VAL A 161 0.45 10.62 -9.98
CA VAL A 161 -0.48 9.50 -10.23
C VAL A 161 -0.30 9.02 -11.66
N TYR A 162 -0.12 7.71 -11.81
CA TYR A 162 0.17 7.07 -13.10
C TYR A 162 -1.05 6.32 -13.63
N ASP A 163 -1.32 6.47 -14.92
CA ASP A 163 -2.35 5.71 -15.63
C ASP A 163 -1.71 4.83 -16.71
N TYR A 164 -1.67 3.55 -16.44
CA TYR A 164 -1.16 2.54 -17.37
C TYR A 164 -2.25 1.62 -17.95
N HIS A 165 -3.53 2.05 -17.94
CA HIS A 165 -4.66 1.22 -18.36
C HIS A 165 -4.48 0.60 -19.76
N ASN A 166 -4.00 1.38 -20.72
CA ASN A 166 -3.75 0.87 -22.08
C ASN A 166 -2.65 -0.18 -22.10
N LEU A 167 -1.57 -0.01 -21.34
CA LEU A 167 -0.45 -0.93 -21.25
C LEU A 167 -0.87 -2.21 -20.52
N THR A 168 -1.55 -2.11 -19.38
CA THR A 168 -2.06 -3.28 -18.62
C THR A 168 -2.98 -4.12 -19.48
N THR A 169 -3.86 -3.48 -20.26
CA THR A 169 -4.76 -4.19 -21.18
C THR A 169 -3.98 -4.96 -22.27
N GLN A 170 -2.93 -4.38 -22.83
CA GLN A 170 -2.11 -5.05 -23.83
C GLN A 170 -1.32 -6.24 -23.24
N ILE A 171 -0.75 -6.05 -22.05
CA ILE A 171 0.02 -7.10 -21.35
C ILE A 171 -0.90 -8.28 -20.97
N ARG A 172 -2.08 -8.02 -20.42
CA ARG A 172 -3.05 -9.09 -20.09
C ARG A 172 -3.51 -9.86 -21.32
N LYS A 173 -3.74 -9.21 -22.45
CA LYS A 173 -4.04 -9.89 -23.73
C LYS A 173 -2.94 -10.86 -24.18
N GLN A 174 -1.71 -10.64 -23.73
CA GLN A 174 -0.55 -11.52 -24.01
C GLN A 174 -0.33 -12.57 -22.91
N GLY A 175 -1.22 -12.63 -21.90
CA GLY A 175 -1.13 -13.57 -20.77
C GLY A 175 -0.18 -13.12 -19.65
N GLY A 176 0.22 -11.86 -19.63
CA GLY A 176 1.00 -11.28 -18.53
C GLY A 176 0.12 -10.85 -17.36
N LEU A 177 0.65 -10.93 -16.15
CA LEU A 177 0.01 -10.55 -14.89
C LEU A 177 0.25 -9.07 -14.55
N ILE A 178 -0.69 -8.47 -13.83
CA ILE A 178 -0.63 -7.07 -13.40
C ILE A 178 -0.71 -6.99 -11.89
N LEU A 179 0.32 -6.41 -11.25
CA LEU A 179 0.30 -6.05 -9.84
C LEU A 179 0.35 -4.53 -9.68
N VAL A 180 -0.57 -4.00 -8.88
CA VAL A 180 -0.64 -2.57 -8.57
C VAL A 180 -0.28 -2.33 -7.11
N ASP A 181 0.82 -1.61 -6.85
CA ASP A 181 1.06 -1.05 -5.53
C ASP A 181 0.25 0.25 -5.38
N ALA A 182 -0.89 0.14 -4.73
CA ALA A 182 -1.80 1.25 -4.48
C ALA A 182 -1.61 1.88 -3.08
N THR A 183 -0.48 1.59 -2.42
CA THR A 183 -0.22 1.98 -1.02
C THR A 183 -0.30 3.50 -0.79
N GLN A 184 0.10 4.30 -1.77
CA GLN A 184 -0.04 5.77 -1.72
C GLN A 184 -1.28 6.29 -2.46
N ALA A 185 -1.90 5.47 -3.29
CA ALA A 185 -3.09 5.89 -4.03
C ALA A 185 -4.37 5.72 -3.20
N VAL A 186 -4.54 4.59 -2.53
CA VAL A 186 -5.75 4.26 -1.74
C VAL A 186 -6.09 5.32 -0.68
N PRO A 187 -5.14 5.95 0.04
CA PRO A 187 -5.46 7.02 0.97
C PRO A 187 -6.17 8.21 0.31
N HIS A 188 -5.83 8.55 -0.93
CA HIS A 188 -6.16 9.82 -1.56
C HIS A 188 -7.15 9.71 -2.72
N LEU A 189 -7.16 8.57 -3.42
CA LEU A 189 -7.90 8.39 -4.68
C LEU A 189 -9.04 7.39 -4.52
N ASP A 190 -10.04 7.54 -5.38
CA ASP A 190 -11.06 6.53 -5.58
C ASP A 190 -10.51 5.42 -6.51
N VAL A 191 -10.00 4.36 -5.87
CA VAL A 191 -9.34 3.22 -6.53
C VAL A 191 -10.37 2.14 -6.84
N SER A 192 -10.33 1.57 -8.06
CA SER A 192 -11.18 0.46 -8.47
C SER A 192 -10.35 -0.59 -9.20
N VAL A 193 -10.35 -1.82 -8.69
CA VAL A 193 -9.64 -2.96 -9.30
C VAL A 193 -10.11 -3.25 -10.73
N ASP A 194 -11.41 -3.08 -11.01
CA ASP A 194 -11.97 -3.25 -12.34
C ASP A 194 -11.45 -2.21 -13.33
N ARG A 195 -11.39 -0.93 -12.91
CA ARG A 195 -10.83 0.14 -13.75
C ARG A 195 -9.35 -0.03 -14.00
N LEU A 196 -8.60 -0.52 -13.00
CA LEU A 196 -7.16 -0.81 -13.13
C LEU A 196 -6.89 -2.05 -13.96
N ASN A 197 -7.89 -2.94 -14.11
CA ASN A 197 -7.76 -4.22 -14.82
C ASN A 197 -6.55 -5.01 -14.32
N CYS A 198 -6.41 -5.15 -12.99
CA CYS A 198 -5.27 -5.78 -12.34
C CYS A 198 -5.61 -7.16 -11.78
N ASP A 199 -4.58 -8.02 -11.70
CA ASP A 199 -4.66 -9.34 -11.07
C ASP A 199 -4.43 -9.27 -9.57
N PHE A 200 -3.57 -8.32 -9.15
CA PHE A 200 -3.22 -8.09 -7.75
C PHE A 200 -3.19 -6.60 -7.45
N LEU A 201 -3.65 -6.24 -6.25
CA LEU A 201 -3.51 -4.88 -5.73
C LEU A 201 -3.11 -4.97 -4.26
N VAL A 202 -2.17 -4.11 -3.84
CA VAL A 202 -1.70 -4.08 -2.46
C VAL A 202 -1.78 -2.69 -1.84
N TYR A 203 -2.08 -2.64 -0.53
CA TYR A 203 -1.93 -1.43 0.28
C TYR A 203 -1.71 -1.76 1.76
N SER A 204 -1.29 -0.77 2.55
CA SER A 204 -0.99 -0.93 3.99
C SER A 204 -1.96 -0.15 4.86
N ALA A 205 -2.48 -0.79 5.91
CA ALA A 205 -3.47 -0.22 6.82
C ALA A 205 -2.97 1.03 7.55
N HIS A 206 -1.68 1.09 7.91
CA HIS A 206 -1.12 2.22 8.64
C HIS A 206 -1.08 3.54 7.85
N LYS A 207 -1.35 3.51 6.54
CA LYS A 207 -1.46 4.70 5.69
C LYS A 207 -2.92 5.17 5.48
N VAL A 208 -3.88 4.37 5.93
CA VAL A 208 -5.31 4.69 5.91
C VAL A 208 -5.88 4.77 7.33
N TYR A 209 -5.16 5.39 8.25
CA TYR A 209 -5.49 5.58 9.67
C TYR A 209 -5.62 4.29 10.49
N GLY A 210 -5.32 3.12 9.92
CA GLY A 210 -5.31 1.82 10.59
C GLY A 210 -4.01 1.53 11.35
N MET A 211 -3.86 0.30 11.84
CA MET A 211 -2.69 -0.16 12.58
C MET A 211 -1.50 -0.46 11.66
N THR A 212 -0.28 -0.40 12.20
CA THR A 212 0.88 -1.09 11.64
C THR A 212 0.71 -2.60 11.76
N GLY A 213 1.46 -3.38 10.97
CA GLY A 213 1.38 -4.84 11.04
C GLY A 213 0.15 -5.44 10.34
N LEU A 214 -0.56 -4.65 9.51
CA LEU A 214 -1.60 -5.14 8.61
C LEU A 214 -1.41 -4.53 7.22
N GLY A 215 -1.37 -5.38 6.20
CA GLY A 215 -1.47 -5.06 4.79
C GLY A 215 -2.68 -5.75 4.18
N VAL A 216 -3.08 -5.30 3.03
CA VAL A 216 -4.16 -5.87 2.22
C VAL A 216 -3.61 -6.28 0.87
N LEU A 217 -3.94 -7.51 0.46
CA LEU A 217 -3.74 -8.03 -0.88
C LEU A 217 -5.11 -8.36 -1.49
N TYR A 218 -5.39 -7.77 -2.63
CA TYR A 218 -6.46 -8.19 -3.52
C TYR A 218 -5.93 -9.23 -4.51
N ILE A 219 -6.70 -10.28 -4.75
CA ILE A 219 -6.43 -11.32 -5.75
C ILE A 219 -7.66 -11.44 -6.65
N ALA A 220 -7.49 -11.32 -7.97
CA ALA A 220 -8.57 -11.51 -8.92
C ALA A 220 -9.08 -12.97 -8.93
N ASP A 221 -10.36 -13.18 -9.22
CA ASP A 221 -11.02 -14.49 -9.16
C ASP A 221 -10.30 -15.55 -10.03
N ASP A 222 -9.83 -15.14 -11.22
CA ASP A 222 -9.14 -16.02 -12.19
C ASP A 222 -7.72 -16.39 -11.73
N GLN A 223 -7.12 -15.65 -10.80
CA GLN A 223 -5.79 -15.93 -10.26
C GLN A 223 -5.82 -16.79 -9.00
N LEU A 224 -6.94 -16.77 -8.26
CA LEU A 224 -7.01 -17.39 -6.94
C LEU A 224 -6.56 -18.86 -6.93
N GLN A 225 -6.95 -19.65 -7.91
CA GLN A 225 -6.64 -21.08 -7.94
C GLN A 225 -5.20 -21.41 -8.37
N SER A 226 -4.55 -20.52 -9.12
CA SER A 226 -3.19 -20.70 -9.62
C SER A 226 -2.10 -20.40 -8.59
N LEU A 227 -2.43 -19.65 -7.54
CA LEU A 227 -1.45 -19.18 -6.56
C LEU A 227 -1.11 -20.26 -5.52
N ILE A 228 0.15 -20.28 -5.12
CA ILE A 228 0.69 -21.16 -4.08
C ILE A 228 0.90 -20.34 -2.80
N PRO A 229 0.35 -20.76 -1.64
CA PRO A 229 0.62 -20.06 -0.37
C PRO A 229 2.11 -20.03 -0.04
N MET A 230 2.59 -18.90 0.45
CA MET A 230 3.97 -18.76 0.93
C MET A 230 4.18 -19.42 2.30
N VAL A 231 3.12 -19.44 3.11
CA VAL A 231 3.15 -19.97 4.48
C VAL A 231 2.00 -20.97 4.63
N TYR A 232 2.30 -22.13 5.22
CA TYR A 232 1.33 -23.18 5.52
C TYR A 232 1.10 -23.25 7.03
N GLY A 233 -0.15 -23.51 7.43
CA GLY A 233 -0.48 -23.58 8.85
C GLY A 233 -1.94 -23.93 9.11
N SER A 234 -2.39 -23.76 10.35
CA SER A 234 -3.80 -23.96 10.69
C SER A 234 -4.69 -22.98 9.95
N GLN A 235 -5.92 -23.37 9.69
CA GLN A 235 -6.99 -22.62 8.98
C GLN A 235 -6.82 -22.52 7.46
N THR A 236 -5.78 -23.10 6.86
CA THR A 236 -5.52 -23.00 5.41
C THR A 236 -5.92 -24.26 4.63
N PHE A 237 -6.40 -25.29 5.28
CA PHE A 237 -6.69 -26.60 4.69
C PHE A 237 -8.15 -27.03 4.90
N SER A 238 -8.69 -27.74 3.92
CA SER A 238 -9.99 -28.44 3.98
C SER A 238 -9.86 -29.85 4.54
N TYR A 239 -8.70 -30.50 4.27
CA TYR A 239 -8.41 -31.86 4.70
C TYR A 239 -6.93 -31.99 5.05
N ILE A 240 -6.63 -32.80 6.08
CA ILE A 240 -5.26 -33.19 6.46
C ILE A 240 -5.27 -34.60 7.08
N ASN A 241 -4.28 -35.41 6.74
CA ASN A 241 -3.96 -36.67 7.40
C ASN A 241 -2.47 -36.78 7.68
N ARG A 242 -1.95 -37.98 7.98
CA ARG A 242 -0.52 -38.17 8.33
C ARG A 242 0.46 -37.94 7.19
N SER A 243 0.01 -37.99 5.95
CA SER A 243 0.88 -37.98 4.76
C SER A 243 0.42 -37.02 3.67
N ASP A 244 -0.79 -36.44 3.79
CA ASP A 244 -1.38 -35.64 2.72
C ASP A 244 -2.31 -34.56 3.27
N TYR A 245 -2.57 -33.53 2.48
CA TYR A 245 -3.45 -32.42 2.80
C TYR A 245 -4.08 -31.81 1.54
N GLU A 246 -5.22 -31.17 1.71
CA GLU A 246 -5.87 -30.35 0.70
C GLU A 246 -6.07 -28.94 1.24
N LEU A 247 -5.63 -27.94 0.49
CA LEU A 247 -5.84 -26.53 0.84
C LEU A 247 -7.30 -26.11 0.60
N LEU A 248 -7.74 -25.09 1.33
CA LEU A 248 -8.98 -24.39 1.01
C LEU A 248 -8.92 -23.83 -0.42
N SER A 249 -10.05 -23.76 -1.09
CA SER A 249 -10.18 -23.11 -2.41
C SER A 249 -10.34 -21.59 -2.32
N SER A 250 -10.56 -21.05 -1.13
CA SER A 250 -10.81 -19.63 -0.84
C SER A 250 -9.57 -18.90 -0.38
N VAL A 251 -9.69 -17.57 -0.19
CA VAL A 251 -8.57 -16.67 0.22
C VAL A 251 -7.99 -17.00 1.59
N GLU A 252 -8.76 -17.64 2.48
CA GLU A 252 -8.31 -18.02 3.81
C GLU A 252 -7.08 -18.94 3.79
N ARG A 253 -6.82 -19.65 2.68
CA ARG A 253 -5.59 -20.45 2.54
C ARG A 253 -4.30 -19.61 2.57
N PHE A 254 -4.41 -18.29 2.39
CA PHE A 254 -3.30 -17.35 2.45
C PHE A 254 -3.16 -16.65 3.81
N GLU A 255 -4.07 -16.93 4.76
CA GLU A 255 -4.09 -16.36 6.12
C GLU A 255 -3.85 -17.43 7.19
N PRO A 256 -2.65 -18.03 7.26
CA PRO A 256 -2.36 -19.12 8.18
C PRO A 256 -2.29 -18.68 9.63
N GLY A 257 -2.85 -19.50 10.53
CA GLY A 257 -2.71 -19.32 11.97
C GLY A 257 -3.72 -18.34 12.56
N THR A 258 -3.41 -17.80 13.74
CA THR A 258 -4.22 -16.76 14.39
C THR A 258 -4.01 -15.43 13.68
N PRO A 259 -5.08 -14.82 13.14
CA PRO A 259 -4.94 -13.59 12.37
C PRO A 259 -4.71 -12.37 13.26
N ASN A 260 -4.28 -11.27 12.64
CA ASN A 260 -4.14 -9.97 13.30
C ASN A 260 -5.50 -9.31 13.50
N ILE A 261 -6.21 -9.70 14.57
CA ILE A 261 -7.55 -9.19 14.90
C ILE A 261 -7.50 -7.68 15.18
N GLU A 262 -6.50 -7.24 15.93
CA GLU A 262 -6.29 -5.83 16.28
C GLU A 262 -6.08 -4.97 15.03
N GLY A 263 -5.27 -5.48 14.10
CA GLY A 263 -5.05 -4.84 12.81
C GLY A 263 -6.34 -4.69 12.01
N ALA A 264 -7.17 -5.75 11.95
CA ALA A 264 -8.45 -5.75 11.26
C ALA A 264 -9.45 -4.75 11.87
N LEU A 265 -9.57 -4.72 13.21
CA LEU A 265 -10.38 -3.74 13.93
C LEU A 265 -9.89 -2.30 13.67
N GLY A 266 -8.57 -2.11 13.71
CA GLY A 266 -7.95 -0.81 13.43
C GLY A 266 -8.15 -0.35 11.98
N LEU A 267 -8.11 -1.27 11.02
CA LEU A 267 -8.41 -0.97 9.61
C LEU A 267 -9.82 -0.44 9.44
N ARG A 268 -10.83 -1.11 10.02
CA ARG A 268 -12.24 -0.67 9.94
C ARG A 268 -12.43 0.77 10.42
N VAL A 269 -11.86 1.11 11.58
CA VAL A 269 -11.90 2.48 12.12
C VAL A 269 -11.16 3.45 11.19
N GLY A 270 -9.98 3.04 10.70
CA GLY A 270 -9.17 3.84 9.77
C GLY A 270 -9.93 4.19 8.50
N LEU A 271 -10.63 3.24 7.89
CA LEU A 271 -11.40 3.45 6.66
C LEU A 271 -12.59 4.39 6.87
N GLN A 272 -13.21 4.37 8.05
CA GLN A 272 -14.27 5.35 8.40
C GLN A 272 -13.72 6.78 8.46
N LEU A 273 -12.55 6.96 9.07
CA LEU A 273 -11.87 8.26 9.12
C LEU A 273 -11.41 8.71 7.73
N LEU A 274 -10.87 7.80 6.93
CA LEU A 274 -10.45 8.09 5.56
C LEU A 274 -11.61 8.67 4.74
N LYS A 275 -12.78 8.02 4.77
CA LYS A 275 -13.99 8.50 4.08
C LYS A 275 -14.41 9.89 4.55
N ALA A 276 -14.21 10.21 5.83
CA ALA A 276 -14.57 11.50 6.40
C ALA A 276 -13.59 12.63 6.04
N PHE A 277 -12.30 12.33 5.81
CA PHE A 277 -11.25 13.35 5.68
C PHE A 277 -10.75 13.56 4.24
N ARG A 278 -10.96 12.64 3.33
CA ARG A 278 -10.41 12.68 1.95
C ARG A 278 -10.60 14.03 1.24
N ARG A 279 -11.82 14.62 1.30
CA ARG A 279 -12.08 15.92 0.66
C ARG A 279 -11.32 17.10 1.28
N GLN A 280 -11.06 17.03 2.59
CA GLN A 280 -10.31 18.09 3.29
C GLN A 280 -8.83 18.03 2.95
N GLU A 281 -8.32 16.84 2.72
CA GLU A 281 -6.92 16.59 2.38
C GLU A 281 -6.57 17.16 1.00
N GLU A 282 -7.44 17.00 0.01
CA GLU A 282 -7.27 17.58 -1.34
C GLU A 282 -7.16 19.10 -1.28
N ALA A 283 -8.09 19.76 -0.60
CA ALA A 283 -8.08 21.22 -0.42
C ALA A 283 -6.83 21.73 0.33
N LEU A 284 -6.30 20.93 1.29
CA LEU A 284 -5.07 21.28 1.99
C LEU A 284 -3.84 21.13 1.08
N GLY A 285 -3.82 20.15 0.20
CA GLY A 285 -2.77 19.97 -0.80
C GLY A 285 -2.70 21.15 -1.77
N GLU A 286 -3.85 21.59 -2.31
CA GLU A 286 -3.95 22.76 -3.18
C GLU A 286 -3.46 24.03 -2.45
N TYR A 287 -3.94 24.24 -1.21
CA TYR A 287 -3.51 25.37 -0.39
C TYR A 287 -2.00 25.38 -0.18
N PHE A 288 -1.39 24.23 0.11
CA PHE A 288 0.06 24.11 0.30
C PHE A 288 0.84 24.51 -0.96
N LEU A 289 0.43 24.02 -2.14
CA LEU A 289 1.04 24.39 -3.41
C LEU A 289 0.93 25.89 -3.70
N ASP A 290 -0.23 26.49 -3.42
CA ASP A 290 -0.44 27.92 -3.62
C ASP A 290 0.46 28.76 -2.69
N GLN A 291 0.64 28.30 -1.44
CA GLN A 291 1.56 28.97 -0.52
C GLN A 291 3.02 28.84 -0.97
N LEU A 292 3.44 27.69 -1.47
CA LEU A 292 4.78 27.53 -2.04
C LEU A 292 5.02 28.51 -3.21
N ARG A 293 4.05 28.63 -4.14
CA ARG A 293 4.14 29.59 -5.26
C ARG A 293 4.19 31.04 -4.80
N GLN A 294 3.34 31.45 -3.85
CA GLN A 294 3.32 32.80 -3.31
C GLN A 294 4.66 33.20 -2.66
N HIS A 295 5.34 32.22 -2.06
CA HIS A 295 6.64 32.43 -1.41
C HIS A 295 7.83 32.07 -2.30
N GLN A 296 7.63 31.76 -3.59
CA GLN A 296 8.68 31.37 -4.56
C GLN A 296 9.49 30.14 -4.10
N LEU A 297 8.85 29.23 -3.36
CA LEU A 297 9.44 27.97 -2.88
C LEU A 297 9.13 26.78 -3.80
N ASP A 298 8.23 26.95 -4.75
CA ASP A 298 7.85 25.95 -5.75
C ASP A 298 9.03 25.53 -6.66
N GLN A 299 10.07 26.38 -6.79
CA GLN A 299 11.32 26.03 -7.46
C GLN A 299 12.09 24.87 -6.81
N PHE A 300 11.77 24.51 -5.56
CA PHE A 300 12.37 23.39 -4.83
C PHE A 300 11.53 22.11 -4.91
N LEU A 301 10.32 22.16 -5.49
CA LEU A 301 9.50 20.97 -5.68
C LEU A 301 10.17 19.98 -6.64
N ILE A 302 10.09 18.70 -6.27
CA ILE A 302 10.58 17.59 -7.07
C ILE A 302 9.39 16.88 -7.71
N GLY A 303 9.53 16.51 -8.98
CA GLY A 303 8.51 15.86 -9.79
C GLY A 303 8.02 16.76 -10.92
N SER A 304 6.93 16.37 -11.56
CA SER A 304 6.37 17.09 -12.69
C SER A 304 5.79 18.44 -12.27
N THR A 305 6.17 19.47 -12.99
CA THR A 305 5.57 20.82 -12.90
C THR A 305 4.45 21.02 -13.93
N ASP A 306 4.15 20.00 -14.75
CA ASP A 306 3.06 20.04 -15.73
C ASP A 306 1.71 20.10 -14.99
N PRO A 307 0.90 21.13 -15.22
CA PRO A 307 -0.39 21.28 -14.56
C PRO A 307 -1.42 20.19 -14.94
N THR A 308 -1.15 19.42 -15.99
CA THR A 308 -1.99 18.28 -16.39
C THR A 308 -1.66 17.00 -15.63
N THR A 309 -0.50 16.93 -14.99
CA THR A 309 -0.10 15.78 -14.16
C THR A 309 -0.94 15.75 -12.88
N ARG A 310 -1.66 14.64 -12.69
CA ARG A 310 -2.45 14.43 -11.47
C ARG A 310 -1.53 14.07 -10.31
N HIS A 311 -1.77 14.69 -9.15
CA HIS A 311 -1.01 14.44 -7.93
C HIS A 311 -1.94 14.06 -6.76
N VAL A 312 -1.42 13.22 -5.85
CA VAL A 312 -1.91 13.11 -4.47
C VAL A 312 -1.12 14.11 -3.59
N PRO A 313 -1.61 14.51 -2.41
CA PRO A 313 -0.98 15.56 -1.58
C PRO A 313 0.30 15.04 -0.87
N ILE A 314 1.26 14.58 -1.65
CA ILE A 314 2.62 14.23 -1.27
C ILE A 314 3.55 15.17 -2.03
N PHE A 315 4.36 15.93 -1.31
CA PHE A 315 5.25 16.96 -1.86
C PHE A 315 6.65 16.72 -1.35
N SER A 316 7.59 16.57 -2.26
CA SER A 316 9.01 16.52 -1.95
C SER A 316 9.71 17.79 -2.40
N LEU A 317 10.58 18.32 -1.53
CA LEU A 317 11.39 19.49 -1.83
C LEU A 317 12.87 19.15 -1.72
N ALA A 318 13.69 19.70 -2.63
CA ALA A 318 15.15 19.59 -2.59
C ALA A 318 15.78 20.98 -2.63
N HIS A 319 16.63 21.26 -1.66
CA HIS A 319 17.39 22.51 -1.66
C HIS A 319 18.79 22.24 -2.26
N PRO A 320 19.30 23.11 -3.17
CA PRO A 320 20.54 22.84 -3.90
C PRO A 320 21.78 22.70 -3.02
N THR A 321 21.81 23.39 -1.87
CA THR A 321 23.00 23.44 -1.00
C THR A 321 22.77 22.88 0.40
N VAL A 322 21.55 22.95 0.96
CA VAL A 322 21.25 22.47 2.31
C VAL A 322 20.83 21.00 2.26
N HIS A 323 21.40 20.18 3.15
CA HIS A 323 21.08 18.76 3.20
C HIS A 323 19.64 18.54 3.75
N PRO A 324 18.85 17.59 3.19
CA PRO A 324 17.48 17.35 3.66
C PRO A 324 17.37 17.09 5.17
N HIS A 325 18.31 16.35 5.75
CA HIS A 325 18.32 16.10 7.20
C HIS A 325 18.52 17.36 8.04
N ASP A 326 19.33 18.33 7.58
CA ASP A 326 19.53 19.58 8.29
C ASP A 326 18.24 20.41 8.29
N ILE A 327 17.51 20.42 7.16
CA ILE A 327 16.20 21.09 7.06
C ILE A 327 15.19 20.39 7.99
N ALA A 328 15.15 19.06 8.01
CA ALA A 328 14.25 18.31 8.89
C ALA A 328 14.52 18.59 10.37
N MET A 329 15.78 18.64 10.79
CA MET A 329 16.17 19.00 12.16
C MET A 329 15.75 20.44 12.53
N LEU A 330 15.90 21.38 11.59
CA LEU A 330 15.46 22.76 11.79
C LEU A 330 13.93 22.84 11.96
N LEU A 331 13.16 22.12 11.11
CA LEU A 331 11.71 22.07 11.18
C LEU A 331 11.24 21.39 12.49
N GLU A 332 11.90 20.30 12.90
CA GLU A 332 11.59 19.61 14.16
C GLU A 332 11.79 20.54 15.37
N SER A 333 12.80 21.41 15.34
CA SER A 333 13.00 22.42 16.39
C SER A 333 11.83 23.41 16.50
N GLN A 334 11.02 23.52 15.43
CA GLN A 334 9.79 24.32 15.37
C GLN A 334 8.53 23.44 15.53
N GLN A 335 8.68 22.21 16.02
CA GLN A 335 7.59 21.22 16.18
C GLN A 335 6.91 20.84 14.85
N ILE A 336 7.61 20.91 13.73
CA ILE A 336 7.14 20.48 12.42
C ILE A 336 7.83 19.17 12.06
N ILE A 337 7.07 18.08 12.02
CA ILE A 337 7.59 16.75 11.69
C ILE A 337 7.41 16.50 10.19
N VAL A 338 8.51 16.25 9.53
CA VAL A 338 8.62 15.89 8.11
C VAL A 338 9.50 14.65 7.95
N ARG A 339 9.57 14.12 6.75
CA ARG A 339 10.50 13.05 6.41
C ARG A 339 11.63 13.57 5.56
N ALA A 340 12.88 13.22 5.89
CA ALA A 340 14.05 13.49 5.08
C ALA A 340 14.68 12.21 4.54
N GLY A 341 15.27 12.28 3.36
CA GLY A 341 15.99 11.19 2.70
C GLY A 341 15.29 10.69 1.44
N LYS A 342 15.61 9.46 1.01
CA LYS A 342 15.09 8.89 -0.24
C LYS A 342 13.71 8.25 -0.12
N SER A 343 13.09 8.25 1.04
CA SER A 343 11.75 7.72 1.31
C SER A 343 11.54 6.28 0.80
N CYS A 344 12.58 5.41 0.88
CA CYS A 344 12.59 4.05 0.32
C CYS A 344 12.27 4.01 -1.20
N ALA A 345 12.68 5.04 -1.94
CA ALA A 345 12.49 5.21 -3.37
C ALA A 345 13.86 5.54 -4.02
N ASP A 346 14.83 4.61 -3.90
CA ASP A 346 16.22 4.85 -4.31
C ASP A 346 16.36 5.07 -5.81
N ILE A 347 15.65 4.30 -6.64
CA ILE A 347 15.67 4.48 -8.11
C ILE A 347 14.97 5.78 -8.51
N PRO A 348 13.74 6.10 -8.00
CA PRO A 348 13.10 7.39 -8.28
C PRO A 348 13.98 8.59 -7.88
N ALA A 349 14.58 8.57 -6.69
CA ALA A 349 15.45 9.65 -6.24
C ALA A 349 16.69 9.84 -7.13
N GLN A 350 17.30 8.73 -7.60
CA GLN A 350 18.41 8.79 -8.55
C GLN A 350 17.98 9.30 -9.91
N HIS A 351 16.83 8.85 -10.42
CA HIS A 351 16.27 9.27 -11.71
C HIS A 351 15.99 10.79 -11.74
N LEU A 352 15.49 11.32 -10.62
CA LEU A 352 15.22 12.75 -10.45
C LEU A 352 16.47 13.59 -10.10
N GLY A 353 17.66 12.96 -10.02
CA GLY A 353 18.91 13.65 -9.68
C GLY A 353 19.12 13.91 -8.18
N GLU A 354 18.23 13.39 -7.32
CA GLU A 354 18.20 13.66 -5.89
C GLU A 354 18.92 12.57 -5.06
N ALA A 355 20.18 12.31 -5.39
CA ALA A 355 20.98 11.27 -4.73
C ALA A 355 21.13 11.46 -3.21
N ARG A 356 21.06 12.73 -2.71
CA ARG A 356 21.08 13.07 -1.28
C ARG A 356 19.73 12.83 -0.59
N GLY A 357 18.66 12.61 -1.36
CA GLY A 357 17.29 12.55 -0.90
C GLY A 357 16.59 13.92 -0.88
N VAL A 358 15.36 13.93 -0.39
CA VAL A 358 14.45 15.08 -0.35
C VAL A 358 13.86 15.26 1.04
N ILE A 359 13.10 16.32 1.24
CA ILE A 359 12.28 16.54 2.42
C ILE A 359 10.81 16.54 2.02
#